data_dcdd1b939cadd1f101441867928e8a22
#
_entry.id   dcdd1b939cadd1f101441867928e8a22
#
_cell.length_a   1.000
_cell.length_b   1.000
_cell.length_c   1.000
_cell.angle_alpha   90.00
_cell.angle_beta   90.00
_cell.angle_gamma   90.00
#
_symmetry.space_group_name_H-M   'P 1'
#
loop_
_entity.id
_entity.type
_entity.pdbx_description
1 polymer ?
#
loop_
_entity_poly.entity_id
_entity_poly.type
_entity_poly.pdbx_seq_one_letter_code
_entity_poly.pdbx_strand_id
1 'polypeptide(L)'
;MRRAAAFALPALLLAGCAAASQAPAQTDALTIENRYPLEYAKQFTVDVCAGGYDLITIDGSRYLVVPEGAAAPANLDADITVLQQPIQNIYLVSSSAMDPIISIGGLGAVALSGTQAENWYLDAARTAMEQGEIAYAGKYSAPDYETILSADCGLAIENTMIYHTPEVKEQLEKFGVPVLVERSSYESDPLARMEWVKLYGILLGRTEEAERVLTTLCSALHRCWTRNPPVRLRRSSPSPQTISPRCARAVITSPR
;
A
#
# COMPACT_ATOMS: atom_id res chain seq x y z
N MET A 1 -22.91 62.60 57.49
CA MET A 1 -22.68 61.22 57.92
C MET A 1 -23.30 60.32 56.86
N ARG A 2 -22.51 59.81 55.92
CA ARG A 2 -22.95 58.85 54.91
C ARG A 2 -21.97 57.64 54.92
N ARG A 3 -22.48 56.52 55.36
CA ARG A 3 -21.76 55.25 55.40
C ARG A 3 -21.74 54.59 53.99
N ALA A 4 -20.59 54.38 53.44
CA ALA A 4 -20.40 53.59 52.22
C ALA A 4 -20.23 52.11 52.59
N ALA A 5 -21.13 51.30 52.09
CA ALA A 5 -21.01 49.83 52.19
C ALA A 5 -20.20 49.29 50.99
N ALA A 6 -19.10 48.65 51.29
CA ALA A 6 -18.30 47.97 50.29
C ALA A 6 -18.85 46.55 50.06
N PHE A 7 -19.28 46.25 48.85
CA PHE A 7 -19.61 44.89 48.41
C PHE A 7 -18.35 44.21 47.88
N ALA A 8 -17.91 43.13 48.56
CA ALA A 8 -16.87 42.24 48.06
C ALA A 8 -17.49 41.13 47.23
N LEU A 9 -17.13 41.07 45.96
CA LEU A 9 -17.47 39.94 45.05
C LEU A 9 -16.43 38.84 45.21
N PRO A 10 -16.79 37.57 45.47
CA PRO A 10 -15.84 36.47 45.37
C PRO A 10 -15.67 36.04 43.90
N ALA A 11 -14.45 36.11 43.37
CA ALA A 11 -14.08 35.57 42.08
C ALA A 11 -13.97 34.04 42.20
N LEU A 12 -14.85 33.33 41.52
CA LEU A 12 -14.81 31.86 41.39
C LEU A 12 -13.82 31.51 40.29
N LEU A 13 -12.64 30.99 40.65
CA LEU A 13 -11.66 30.42 39.72
C LEU A 13 -12.12 29.02 39.29
N LEU A 14 -12.66 28.92 38.10
CA LEU A 14 -12.87 27.64 37.40
C LEU A 14 -11.53 27.15 36.87
N ALA A 15 -10.88 26.22 37.57
CA ALA A 15 -9.76 25.45 37.08
C ALA A 15 -10.27 24.43 36.05
N GLY A 16 -10.27 24.81 34.77
CA GLY A 16 -10.50 23.87 33.66
C GLY A 16 -9.28 22.97 33.52
N CYS A 17 -9.42 21.68 33.86
CA CYS A 17 -8.45 20.64 33.43
C CYS A 17 -8.53 20.51 31.89
N ALA A 18 -7.65 21.22 31.19
CA ALA A 18 -7.34 20.89 29.81
C ALA A 18 -6.57 19.56 29.83
N ALA A 19 -7.24 18.47 29.43
CA ALA A 19 -6.56 17.25 29.10
C ALA A 19 -5.65 17.56 27.90
N ALA A 20 -4.36 17.71 28.14
CA ALA A 20 -3.36 17.78 27.09
C ALA A 20 -3.40 16.44 26.36
N SER A 21 -3.91 16.46 25.12
CA SER A 21 -3.72 15.37 24.17
C SER A 21 -2.22 15.20 24.01
N GLN A 22 -1.65 14.16 24.62
CA GLN A 22 -0.25 13.81 24.41
C GLN A 22 -0.13 13.41 22.96
N ALA A 23 0.55 14.22 22.15
CA ALA A 23 1.06 13.81 20.87
C ALA A 23 1.89 12.53 21.09
N PRO A 24 1.79 11.50 20.23
CA PRO A 24 2.58 10.29 20.38
C PRO A 24 4.05 10.67 20.45
N ALA A 25 4.76 10.09 21.41
CA ALA A 25 6.18 10.32 21.61
C ALA A 25 6.91 9.97 20.30
N GLN A 26 7.61 10.94 19.72
CA GLN A 26 8.49 10.71 18.59
C GLN A 26 9.58 9.74 19.05
N THR A 27 9.51 8.52 18.56
CA THR A 27 10.59 7.53 18.73
C THR A 27 11.73 7.96 17.82
N ASP A 28 12.88 8.30 18.38
CA ASP A 28 14.06 8.80 17.63
C ASP A 28 14.69 7.76 16.68
N ALA A 29 14.26 6.50 16.72
CA ALA A 29 14.71 5.42 15.85
C ALA A 29 13.56 4.45 15.55
N LEU A 30 13.56 3.88 14.34
CA LEU A 30 12.63 2.81 13.97
C LEU A 30 12.84 1.59 14.84
N THR A 31 11.82 1.22 15.61
CA THR A 31 11.82 0.00 16.42
C THR A 31 10.87 -1.01 15.79
N ILE A 32 11.42 -2.11 15.27
CA ILE A 32 10.64 -3.21 14.69
C ILE A 32 10.00 -3.99 15.84
N GLU A 33 8.67 -4.11 15.82
CA GLU A 33 7.90 -4.87 16.79
C GLU A 33 7.67 -6.30 16.33
N ASN A 34 7.28 -6.46 15.05
CA ASN A 34 7.06 -7.78 14.46
C ASN A 34 7.16 -7.71 12.94
N ARG A 35 7.07 -8.86 12.29
CA ARG A 35 6.98 -8.97 10.83
C ARG A 35 5.55 -9.21 10.41
N TYR A 36 5.06 -8.45 9.44
CA TYR A 36 3.75 -8.67 8.84
C TYR A 36 3.70 -10.07 8.21
N PRO A 37 2.66 -10.88 8.49
CA PRO A 37 2.60 -12.26 8.03
C PRO A 37 2.32 -12.33 6.52
N LEU A 38 3.34 -12.77 5.77
CA LEU A 38 3.24 -13.19 4.38
C LEU A 38 3.38 -14.71 4.32
N GLU A 39 2.48 -15.35 3.60
CA GLU A 39 2.38 -16.80 3.56
C GLU A 39 3.04 -17.39 2.31
N TYR A 40 2.94 -16.68 1.20
CA TYR A 40 3.40 -17.12 -0.11
C TYR A 40 4.42 -16.17 -0.73
N ALA A 41 4.23 -14.85 -0.61
CA ALA A 41 5.07 -13.84 -1.22
C ALA A 41 6.48 -13.84 -0.65
N LYS A 42 7.47 -13.72 -1.55
CA LYS A 42 8.91 -13.75 -1.23
C LYS A 42 9.67 -12.55 -1.80
N GLN A 43 9.06 -11.80 -2.70
CA GLN A 43 9.71 -10.66 -3.36
C GLN A 43 9.58 -9.35 -2.56
N PHE A 44 8.82 -9.36 -1.46
CA PHE A 44 8.79 -8.25 -0.50
C PHE A 44 8.65 -8.75 0.93
N THR A 45 9.02 -7.91 1.86
CA THR A 45 8.76 -8.10 3.30
C THR A 45 8.23 -6.82 3.90
N VAL A 46 7.53 -6.93 5.02
CA VAL A 46 7.03 -5.78 5.79
C VAL A 46 7.36 -6.00 7.25
N ASP A 47 8.11 -5.09 7.83
CA ASP A 47 8.38 -5.04 9.25
C ASP A 47 7.46 -3.98 9.87
N VAL A 48 6.60 -4.40 10.80
CA VAL A 48 5.70 -3.52 11.54
C VAL A 48 6.51 -2.85 12.66
N CYS A 49 6.52 -1.53 12.66
CA CYS A 49 7.32 -0.73 13.58
C CYS A 49 6.45 -0.03 14.63
N ALA A 50 7.04 0.26 15.77
CA ALA A 50 6.41 1.05 16.82
C ALA A 50 5.91 2.40 16.28
N GLY A 51 4.74 2.84 16.76
CA GLY A 51 4.11 4.07 16.26
C GLY A 51 3.24 3.88 15.03
N GLY A 52 3.02 2.63 14.60
CA GLY A 52 2.13 2.29 13.48
C GLY A 52 2.79 2.46 12.11
N TYR A 53 4.11 2.56 12.04
CA TYR A 53 4.83 2.59 10.78
C TYR A 53 5.03 1.18 10.21
N ASP A 54 5.01 1.07 8.89
CA ASP A 54 5.33 -0.16 8.17
C ASP A 54 6.57 0.05 7.30
N LEU A 55 7.63 -0.74 7.55
CA LEU A 55 8.84 -0.72 6.74
C LEU A 55 8.78 -1.83 5.71
N ILE A 56 8.54 -1.45 4.47
CA ILE A 56 8.49 -2.35 3.32
C ILE A 56 9.89 -2.49 2.73
N THR A 57 10.31 -3.72 2.43
CA THR A 57 11.55 -3.99 1.69
C THR A 57 11.23 -4.79 0.43
N ILE A 58 11.65 -4.27 -0.74
CA ILE A 58 11.51 -4.90 -2.05
C ILE A 58 12.88 -4.87 -2.74
N ASP A 59 13.49 -6.03 -3.01
CA ASP A 59 14.77 -6.13 -3.71
C ASP A 59 15.87 -5.19 -3.15
N GLY A 60 15.92 -5.06 -1.82
CA GLY A 60 16.85 -4.19 -1.11
C GLY A 60 16.44 -2.73 -0.99
N SER A 61 15.46 -2.25 -1.76
CA SER A 61 14.89 -0.91 -1.59
C SER A 61 13.97 -0.88 -0.38
N ARG A 62 14.09 0.15 0.46
CA ARG A 62 13.32 0.29 1.70
C ARG A 62 12.36 1.47 1.64
N TYR A 63 11.11 1.23 2.01
CA TYR A 63 10.04 2.24 2.00
C TYR A 63 9.34 2.26 3.36
N LEU A 64 9.36 3.42 4.01
CA LEU A 64 8.64 3.61 5.28
C LEU A 64 7.27 4.22 5.00
N VAL A 65 6.23 3.45 5.23
CA VAL A 65 4.85 3.96 5.20
C VAL A 65 4.56 4.63 6.53
N VAL A 66 4.29 5.92 6.46
CA VAL A 66 3.97 6.76 7.62
C VAL A 66 2.46 6.98 7.65
N PRO A 67 1.76 6.62 8.74
CA PRO A 67 0.32 6.81 8.86
C PRO A 67 -0.11 8.26 8.70
N GLU A 68 -1.33 8.46 8.24
CA GLU A 68 -1.94 9.79 8.15
C GLU A 68 -1.90 10.50 9.50
N GLY A 69 -1.47 11.76 9.49
CA GLY A 69 -1.36 12.60 10.70
C GLY A 69 -0.14 12.30 11.59
N ALA A 70 0.64 11.26 11.30
CA ALA A 70 1.91 11.01 11.96
C ALA A 70 3.06 11.72 11.24
N ALA A 71 4.10 12.08 11.99
CA ALA A 71 5.35 12.59 11.41
C ALA A 71 6.34 11.44 11.21
N ALA A 72 7.14 11.49 10.14
CA ALA A 72 8.22 10.54 9.95
C ALA A 72 9.26 10.68 11.08
N PRO A 73 9.89 9.57 11.55
CA PRO A 73 10.98 9.63 12.52
C PRO A 73 12.15 10.48 12.01
N ALA A 74 12.78 11.26 12.91
CA ALA A 74 13.83 12.20 12.52
C ALA A 74 15.15 11.53 12.09
N ASN A 75 15.44 10.33 12.62
CA ASN A 75 16.71 9.62 12.42
C ASN A 75 16.51 8.36 11.56
N LEU A 76 16.07 8.55 10.32
CA LEU A 76 15.97 7.47 9.34
C LEU A 76 17.29 7.27 8.60
N ASP A 77 17.58 6.02 8.25
CA ASP A 77 18.69 5.73 7.34
C ASP A 77 18.44 6.42 5.99
N ALA A 78 19.50 6.93 5.37
CA ALA A 78 19.41 7.74 4.16
C ALA A 78 18.85 6.99 2.93
N ASP A 79 18.83 5.66 2.97
CA ASP A 79 18.28 4.78 1.91
C ASP A 79 16.81 4.41 2.11
N ILE A 80 16.17 4.92 3.17
CA ILE A 80 14.74 4.74 3.41
C ILE A 80 13.96 5.83 2.69
N THR A 81 13.12 5.44 1.74
CA THR A 81 12.16 6.33 1.10
C THR A 81 10.90 6.44 1.97
N VAL A 82 10.54 7.66 2.35
CA VAL A 82 9.33 7.91 3.16
C VAL A 82 8.11 8.02 2.25
N LEU A 83 7.07 7.27 2.58
CA LEU A 83 5.76 7.29 1.92
C LEU A 83 4.70 7.75 2.92
N GLN A 84 4.32 9.02 2.85
CA GLN A 84 3.32 9.60 3.75
C GLN A 84 1.90 9.27 3.30
N GLN A 85 1.10 8.68 4.17
CA GLN A 85 -0.33 8.50 3.92
C GLN A 85 -1.11 9.81 4.16
N PRO A 86 -2.20 10.05 3.41
CA PRO A 86 -2.75 9.21 2.36
C PRO A 86 -1.92 9.31 1.07
N ILE A 87 -1.49 8.16 0.51
CA ILE A 87 -0.81 8.13 -0.78
C ILE A 87 -1.87 8.35 -1.87
N GLN A 88 -1.70 9.43 -2.63
CA GLN A 88 -2.61 9.85 -3.69
C GLN A 88 -1.85 10.21 -4.95
N ASN A 89 -2.59 10.42 -6.04
CA ASN A 89 -2.06 10.81 -7.34
C ASN A 89 -0.96 9.85 -7.84
N ILE A 90 -1.20 8.55 -7.67
CA ILE A 90 -0.25 7.52 -8.07
C ILE A 90 -0.08 7.53 -9.60
N TYR A 91 1.19 7.56 -10.06
CA TYR A 91 1.56 7.23 -11.42
C TYR A 91 1.80 5.72 -11.52
N LEU A 92 0.84 5.02 -12.15
CA LEU A 92 0.85 3.56 -12.25
C LEU A 92 1.37 3.11 -13.61
N VAL A 93 2.56 2.55 -13.64
CA VAL A 93 3.21 1.99 -14.84
C VAL A 93 3.16 0.46 -14.84
N SER A 94 3.25 -0.15 -13.67
CA SER A 94 3.11 -1.61 -13.52
C SER A 94 1.65 -2.03 -13.66
N SER A 95 1.27 -2.55 -14.81
CA SER A 95 -0.12 -2.98 -15.08
C SER A 95 -0.60 -4.11 -14.15
N SER A 96 0.32 -4.91 -13.57
CA SER A 96 0.01 -5.96 -12.59
C SER A 96 -0.52 -5.41 -11.26
N ALA A 97 -0.24 -4.14 -10.95
CA ALA A 97 -0.70 -3.49 -9.72
C ALA A 97 -2.16 -2.99 -9.80
N MET A 98 -2.68 -2.76 -11.00
CA MET A 98 -4.00 -2.14 -11.18
C MET A 98 -5.14 -2.99 -10.61
N ASP A 99 -5.19 -4.28 -10.93
CA ASP A 99 -6.27 -5.17 -10.46
C ASP A 99 -6.30 -5.33 -8.93
N PRO A 100 -5.17 -5.60 -8.24
CA PRO A 100 -5.13 -5.55 -6.78
C PRO A 100 -5.61 -4.22 -6.18
N ILE A 101 -5.19 -3.09 -6.74
CA ILE A 101 -5.62 -1.76 -6.28
C ILE A 101 -7.13 -1.57 -6.46
N ILE A 102 -7.69 -1.95 -7.61
CA ILE A 102 -9.15 -1.92 -7.85
C ILE A 102 -9.86 -2.82 -6.84
N SER A 103 -9.37 -4.03 -6.63
CA SER A 103 -10.03 -5.04 -5.78
C SER A 103 -10.18 -4.62 -4.32
N ILE A 104 -9.29 -3.77 -3.83
CA ILE A 104 -9.36 -3.18 -2.48
C ILE A 104 -10.09 -1.81 -2.47
N GLY A 105 -10.67 -1.39 -3.61
CA GLY A 105 -11.34 -0.09 -3.72
C GLY A 105 -10.39 1.11 -3.74
N GLY A 106 -9.15 0.90 -4.15
CA GLY A 106 -8.08 1.91 -4.16
C GLY A 106 -7.94 2.69 -5.47
N LEU A 107 -8.80 2.46 -6.49
CA LEU A 107 -8.66 3.08 -7.82
C LEU A 107 -8.56 4.61 -7.76
N GLY A 108 -9.32 5.25 -6.87
CA GLY A 108 -9.30 6.71 -6.71
C GLY A 108 -7.97 7.30 -6.24
N ALA A 109 -7.01 6.47 -5.80
CA ALA A 109 -5.66 6.93 -5.50
C ALA A 109 -4.76 7.01 -6.76
N VAL A 110 -5.18 6.41 -7.88
CA VAL A 110 -4.44 6.41 -9.15
C VAL A 110 -4.93 7.59 -9.99
N ALA A 111 -4.06 8.55 -10.27
CA ALA A 111 -4.37 9.70 -11.12
C ALA A 111 -3.72 9.59 -12.51
N LEU A 112 -2.65 8.81 -12.62
CA LEU A 112 -1.83 8.73 -13.83
C LEU A 112 -1.55 7.29 -14.21
N SER A 113 -1.56 7.00 -15.51
CA SER A 113 -1.29 5.66 -16.05
C SER A 113 -0.15 5.67 -17.06
N GLY A 114 0.73 4.68 -16.97
CA GLY A 114 1.74 4.38 -17.99
C GLY A 114 1.20 3.58 -19.18
N THR A 115 -0.08 3.21 -19.14
CA THR A 115 -0.77 2.44 -20.18
C THR A 115 -1.94 3.26 -20.70
N GLN A 116 -2.11 3.34 -22.02
CA GLN A 116 -3.22 4.04 -22.69
C GLN A 116 -4.54 3.31 -22.46
N ALA A 117 -5.67 4.04 -22.52
CA ALA A 117 -7.00 3.53 -22.23
C ALA A 117 -7.36 2.29 -23.06
N GLU A 118 -7.08 2.31 -24.36
CA GLU A 118 -7.38 1.22 -25.29
C GLU A 118 -6.59 -0.07 -25.00
N ASN A 119 -5.50 0.02 -24.25
CA ASN A 119 -4.66 -1.11 -23.88
C ASN A 119 -5.01 -1.72 -22.50
N TRP A 120 -5.99 -1.15 -21.80
CA TRP A 120 -6.48 -1.72 -20.55
C TRP A 120 -7.57 -2.78 -20.80
N TYR A 121 -7.33 -3.99 -20.31
CA TYR A 121 -8.33 -5.07 -20.28
C TYR A 121 -9.25 -4.98 -19.06
N LEU A 122 -8.90 -4.17 -18.06
CA LEU A 122 -9.69 -3.91 -16.86
C LEU A 122 -10.68 -2.79 -17.16
N ASP A 123 -11.97 -3.11 -17.19
CA ASP A 123 -13.03 -2.15 -17.54
C ASP A 123 -13.04 -0.94 -16.62
N ALA A 124 -12.81 -1.13 -15.31
CA ALA A 124 -12.77 -0.03 -14.35
C ALA A 124 -11.65 0.97 -14.67
N ALA A 125 -10.44 0.48 -14.99
CA ALA A 125 -9.31 1.34 -15.36
C ALA A 125 -9.56 2.07 -16.67
N ARG A 126 -10.06 1.37 -17.69
CA ARG A 126 -10.41 1.97 -18.99
C ARG A 126 -11.46 3.06 -18.83
N THR A 127 -12.54 2.77 -18.10
CA THR A 127 -13.64 3.72 -17.86
C THR A 127 -13.15 4.96 -17.12
N ALA A 128 -12.34 4.82 -16.08
CA ALA A 128 -11.76 5.95 -15.35
C ALA A 128 -10.89 6.84 -16.26
N MET A 129 -10.13 6.24 -17.20
CA MET A 129 -9.37 7.00 -18.18
C MET A 129 -10.26 7.71 -19.20
N GLU A 130 -11.31 7.04 -19.72
CA GLU A 130 -12.27 7.63 -20.65
C GLU A 130 -13.06 8.79 -20.01
N GLN A 131 -13.28 8.74 -18.70
CA GLN A 131 -13.92 9.80 -17.91
C GLN A 131 -12.97 10.93 -17.51
N GLY A 132 -11.66 10.77 -17.78
CA GLY A 132 -10.64 11.75 -17.42
C GLY A 132 -10.24 11.73 -15.93
N GLU A 133 -10.66 10.71 -15.19
CA GLU A 133 -10.24 10.50 -13.79
C GLU A 133 -8.79 10.05 -13.69
N ILE A 134 -8.31 9.30 -14.69
CA ILE A 134 -6.92 8.86 -14.82
C ILE A 134 -6.39 9.35 -16.17
N ALA A 135 -5.27 10.10 -16.14
CA ALA A 135 -4.62 10.58 -17.36
C ALA A 135 -3.47 9.65 -17.79
N TYR A 136 -3.21 9.58 -19.10
CA TYR A 136 -2.01 8.93 -19.61
C TYR A 136 -0.81 9.87 -19.43
N ALA A 137 0.24 9.41 -18.74
CA ALA A 137 1.45 10.19 -18.46
C ALA A 137 2.73 9.55 -19.00
N GLY A 138 2.62 8.85 -20.14
CA GLY A 138 3.77 8.20 -20.78
C GLY A 138 4.08 6.82 -20.19
N LYS A 139 4.99 6.09 -20.84
CA LYS A 139 5.43 4.74 -20.43
C LYS A 139 6.72 4.80 -19.62
N TYR A 140 7.11 3.70 -18.98
CA TYR A 140 8.34 3.57 -18.15
C TYR A 140 9.61 4.18 -18.76
N SER A 141 9.78 4.16 -20.10
CA SER A 141 10.96 4.64 -20.79
C SER A 141 10.84 6.07 -21.34
N ALA A 142 9.66 6.68 -21.26
CA ALA A 142 9.37 8.02 -21.75
C ALA A 142 8.16 8.60 -21.01
N PRO A 143 8.30 8.87 -19.69
CA PRO A 143 7.24 9.50 -18.90
C PRO A 143 7.09 10.97 -19.28
N ASP A 144 5.88 11.48 -19.15
CA ASP A 144 5.58 12.90 -19.24
C ASP A 144 5.79 13.55 -17.86
N TYR A 145 6.99 14.03 -17.63
CA TYR A 145 7.36 14.62 -16.35
C TYR A 145 6.53 15.87 -16.01
N GLU A 146 6.10 16.64 -17.00
CA GLU A 146 5.28 17.82 -16.77
C GLU A 146 3.91 17.43 -16.22
N THR A 147 3.26 16.45 -16.84
CA THR A 147 2.00 15.89 -16.37
C THR A 147 2.14 15.26 -14.98
N ILE A 148 3.22 14.50 -14.73
CA ILE A 148 3.47 13.84 -13.44
C ILE A 148 3.64 14.87 -12.31
N LEU A 149 4.42 15.92 -12.55
CA LEU A 149 4.67 16.97 -11.55
C LEU A 149 3.46 17.87 -11.33
N SER A 150 2.73 18.21 -12.40
CA SER A 150 1.52 19.03 -12.25
C SER A 150 0.38 18.32 -11.53
N ALA A 151 0.37 16.98 -11.54
CA ALA A 151 -0.58 16.17 -10.78
C ALA A 151 -0.19 16.00 -9.30
N ASP A 152 0.94 16.55 -8.85
CA ASP A 152 1.48 16.34 -7.49
C ASP A 152 1.60 14.84 -7.16
N CYS A 153 2.32 14.10 -8.01
CA CYS A 153 2.43 12.64 -7.93
C CYS A 153 3.06 12.20 -6.60
N GLY A 154 2.31 11.49 -5.77
CA GLY A 154 2.74 11.01 -4.46
C GLY A 154 3.54 9.71 -4.49
N LEU A 155 3.44 8.92 -5.57
CA LEU A 155 4.16 7.65 -5.74
C LEU A 155 4.12 7.21 -7.21
N ALA A 156 5.26 6.85 -7.78
CA ALA A 156 5.34 6.11 -9.03
C ALA A 156 5.47 4.61 -8.75
N ILE A 157 4.55 3.79 -9.27
CA ILE A 157 4.62 2.32 -9.21
C ILE A 157 5.08 1.81 -10.55
N GLU A 158 6.38 1.54 -10.64
CA GLU A 158 7.05 1.10 -11.84
C GLU A 158 7.15 -0.43 -11.93
N ASN A 159 7.29 -0.95 -13.13
CA ASN A 159 7.65 -2.35 -13.35
C ASN A 159 9.18 -2.49 -13.50
N THR A 160 9.68 -3.72 -13.52
CA THR A 160 11.13 -3.99 -13.61
C THR A 160 11.77 -3.59 -14.94
N MET A 161 10.98 -3.21 -15.96
CA MET A 161 11.52 -2.64 -17.20
C MET A 161 12.22 -1.31 -16.98
N ILE A 162 11.91 -0.59 -15.88
CA ILE A 162 12.60 0.64 -15.50
C ILE A 162 14.12 0.44 -15.31
N TYR A 163 14.57 -0.76 -15.01
CA TYR A 163 16.00 -1.08 -14.90
C TYR A 163 16.76 -0.99 -16.22
N HIS A 164 16.05 -0.95 -17.37
CA HIS A 164 16.64 -0.70 -18.68
C HIS A 164 16.77 0.80 -19.00
N THR A 165 16.15 1.65 -18.17
CA THR A 165 16.18 3.13 -18.28
C THR A 165 16.36 3.74 -16.90
N PRO A 166 17.48 3.44 -16.21
CA PRO A 166 17.68 3.87 -14.81
C PRO A 166 17.64 5.38 -14.64
N GLU A 167 18.00 6.13 -15.70
CA GLU A 167 17.93 7.58 -15.74
C GLU A 167 16.51 8.13 -15.53
N VAL A 168 15.48 7.38 -15.92
CA VAL A 168 14.08 7.77 -15.71
C VAL A 168 13.73 7.68 -14.22
N LYS A 169 14.12 6.58 -13.56
CA LYS A 169 13.94 6.42 -12.12
C LYS A 169 14.65 7.53 -11.35
N GLU A 170 15.94 7.76 -11.66
CA GLU A 170 16.72 8.80 -11.03
C GLU A 170 16.12 10.21 -11.24
N GLN A 171 15.53 10.46 -12.41
CA GLN A 171 14.92 11.76 -12.70
C GLN A 171 13.62 11.96 -11.92
N LEU A 172 12.77 10.93 -11.79
CA LEU A 172 11.57 10.98 -10.93
C LEU A 172 11.95 11.25 -9.47
N GLU A 173 12.94 10.53 -8.96
CA GLU A 173 13.43 10.69 -7.59
C GLU A 173 14.04 12.09 -7.35
N LYS A 174 14.78 12.64 -8.31
CA LYS A 174 15.29 14.03 -8.27
C LYS A 174 14.16 15.07 -8.21
N PHE A 175 13.05 14.79 -8.83
CA PHE A 175 11.85 15.63 -8.76
C PHE A 175 11.05 15.43 -7.46
N GLY A 176 11.50 14.55 -6.56
CA GLY A 176 10.84 14.27 -5.28
C GLY A 176 9.69 13.27 -5.40
N VAL A 177 9.53 12.60 -6.54
CA VAL A 177 8.55 11.54 -6.72
C VAL A 177 9.14 10.21 -6.27
N PRO A 178 8.64 9.59 -5.18
CA PRO A 178 9.08 8.27 -4.75
C PRO A 178 8.81 7.23 -5.84
N VAL A 179 9.75 6.31 -6.07
CA VAL A 179 9.59 5.25 -7.07
C VAL A 179 9.63 3.87 -6.40
N LEU A 180 8.53 3.15 -6.47
CA LEU A 180 8.42 1.75 -6.03
C LEU A 180 8.46 0.85 -7.25
N VAL A 181 9.44 -0.08 -7.29
CA VAL A 181 9.53 -1.06 -8.39
C VAL A 181 8.80 -2.34 -7.98
N GLU A 182 7.70 -2.60 -8.66
CA GLU A 182 6.82 -3.74 -8.44
C GLU A 182 7.46 -5.03 -9.00
N ARG A 183 7.41 -6.13 -8.24
CA ARG A 183 8.06 -7.41 -8.58
C ARG A 183 7.17 -8.63 -8.46
N SER A 184 5.85 -8.47 -8.45
CA SER A 184 4.92 -9.62 -8.35
C SER A 184 5.13 -10.64 -9.47
N SER A 185 5.58 -10.19 -10.65
CA SER A 185 5.89 -11.05 -11.79
C SER A 185 7.07 -12.01 -11.54
N TYR A 186 7.92 -11.73 -10.55
CA TYR A 186 9.04 -12.59 -10.14
C TYR A 186 8.66 -13.61 -9.06
N GLU A 187 7.43 -13.56 -8.55
CA GLU A 187 6.93 -14.61 -7.68
C GLU A 187 6.76 -15.91 -8.45
N SER A 188 7.27 -17.00 -7.88
CA SER A 188 7.21 -18.34 -8.48
C SER A 188 5.86 -19.04 -8.28
N ASP A 189 5.07 -18.57 -7.31
CA ASP A 189 3.78 -19.13 -6.95
C ASP A 189 2.65 -18.15 -7.32
N PRO A 190 1.56 -18.61 -7.98
CA PRO A 190 0.40 -17.78 -8.25
C PRO A 190 -0.24 -17.16 -7.00
N LEU A 191 -0.25 -17.89 -5.86
CA LEU A 191 -0.74 -17.37 -4.58
C LEU A 191 0.14 -16.25 -4.04
N ALA A 192 1.46 -16.35 -4.24
CA ALA A 192 2.39 -15.31 -3.89
C ALA A 192 2.11 -14.00 -4.67
N ARG A 193 1.79 -14.10 -5.96
CA ARG A 193 1.36 -12.93 -6.76
C ARG A 193 0.08 -12.30 -6.24
N MET A 194 -0.90 -13.14 -5.85
CA MET A 194 -2.15 -12.65 -5.27
C MET A 194 -1.93 -11.97 -3.92
N GLU A 195 -0.95 -12.45 -3.14
CA GLU A 195 -0.66 -11.88 -1.82
C GLU A 195 -0.06 -10.46 -1.89
N TRP A 196 0.39 -10.01 -3.05
CA TRP A 196 0.79 -8.61 -3.28
C TRP A 196 -0.35 -7.61 -3.03
N VAL A 197 -1.61 -8.06 -3.02
CA VAL A 197 -2.74 -7.22 -2.59
C VAL A 197 -2.54 -6.64 -1.19
N LYS A 198 -1.82 -7.36 -0.30
CA LYS A 198 -1.48 -6.88 1.04
C LYS A 198 -0.53 -5.68 1.00
N LEU A 199 0.43 -5.67 0.07
CA LEU A 199 1.31 -4.52 -0.14
C LEU A 199 0.49 -3.26 -0.45
N TYR A 200 -0.43 -3.37 -1.41
CA TYR A 200 -1.29 -2.23 -1.78
C TYR A 200 -2.26 -1.86 -0.65
N GLY A 201 -2.72 -2.83 0.12
CA GLY A 201 -3.50 -2.59 1.34
C GLY A 201 -2.75 -1.73 2.35
N ILE A 202 -1.47 -2.02 2.59
CA ILE A 202 -0.60 -1.24 3.50
C ILE A 202 -0.36 0.16 2.92
N LEU A 203 0.03 0.27 1.64
CA LEU A 203 0.29 1.55 1.00
C LEU A 203 -0.91 2.50 1.05
N LEU A 204 -2.11 1.97 0.83
CA LEU A 204 -3.34 2.76 0.72
C LEU A 204 -4.18 2.82 2.01
N GLY A 205 -3.67 2.27 3.14
CA GLY A 205 -4.43 2.21 4.39
C GLY A 205 -5.69 1.32 4.32
N ARG A 206 -5.66 0.26 3.48
CA ARG A 206 -6.78 -0.65 3.20
C ARG A 206 -6.44 -2.11 3.50
N THR A 207 -5.78 -2.34 4.62
CA THR A 207 -5.29 -3.68 5.02
C THR A 207 -6.41 -4.68 5.24
N GLU A 208 -7.55 -4.23 5.81
CA GLU A 208 -8.72 -5.09 6.03
C GLU A 208 -9.36 -5.53 4.72
N GLU A 209 -9.46 -4.63 3.73
CA GLU A 209 -9.92 -4.94 2.38
C GLU A 209 -9.01 -5.96 1.70
N ALA A 210 -7.70 -5.79 1.82
CA ALA A 210 -6.71 -6.69 1.23
C ALA A 210 -6.82 -8.11 1.81
N GLU A 211 -6.98 -8.24 3.13
CA GLU A 211 -7.18 -9.55 3.78
C GLU A 211 -8.51 -10.20 3.35
N ARG A 212 -9.59 -9.44 3.19
CA ARG A 212 -10.88 -9.94 2.68
C ARG A 212 -10.76 -10.43 1.24
N VAL A 213 -10.10 -9.67 0.38
CA VAL A 213 -9.87 -10.04 -1.03
C VAL A 213 -9.05 -11.34 -1.10
N LEU A 214 -7.93 -11.42 -0.38
CA LEU A 214 -7.08 -12.61 -0.38
C LEU A 214 -7.83 -13.85 0.13
N THR A 215 -8.59 -13.72 1.22
CA THR A 215 -9.41 -14.80 1.78
C THR A 215 -10.44 -15.31 0.76
N THR A 216 -11.07 -14.39 0.03
CA THR A 216 -12.06 -14.72 -1.02
C THR A 216 -11.40 -15.46 -2.17
N LEU A 217 -10.25 -15.00 -2.64
CA LEU A 217 -9.48 -15.63 -3.71
C LEU A 217 -9.01 -17.04 -3.31
N CYS A 218 -8.43 -17.21 -2.13
CA CYS A 218 -8.03 -18.52 -1.60
C CYS A 218 -9.21 -19.49 -1.52
N SER A 219 -10.37 -19.01 -1.05
CA SER A 219 -11.58 -19.81 -0.97
C SER A 219 -12.10 -20.24 -2.33
N ALA A 220 -12.05 -19.35 -3.33
CA ALA A 220 -12.44 -19.65 -4.71
C ALA A 220 -11.51 -20.69 -5.34
N LEU A 221 -10.20 -20.54 -5.18
CA LEU A 221 -9.20 -21.50 -5.66
C LEU A 221 -9.39 -22.88 -5.02
N HIS A 222 -9.62 -22.93 -3.70
CA HIS A 222 -9.87 -24.19 -3.01
C HIS A 222 -11.10 -24.91 -3.59
N ARG A 223 -12.20 -24.18 -3.84
CA ARG A 223 -13.42 -24.75 -4.47
C ARG A 223 -13.15 -25.26 -5.89
N CYS A 224 -12.36 -24.54 -6.69
CA CYS A 224 -11.98 -24.99 -8.03
C CYS A 224 -11.13 -26.28 -7.97
N TRP A 225 -10.17 -26.31 -7.07
CA TRP A 225 -9.27 -27.47 -6.90
C TRP A 225 -10.03 -28.73 -6.43
N THR A 226 -10.99 -28.60 -5.51
CA THR A 226 -11.78 -29.73 -5.01
C THR A 226 -12.77 -30.24 -6.06
N ARG A 227 -13.31 -29.37 -6.93
CA ARG A 227 -14.22 -29.79 -8.00
C ARG A 227 -13.52 -30.43 -9.19
N ASN A 228 -12.32 -29.95 -9.53
CA ASN A 228 -11.53 -30.41 -10.66
C ASN A 228 -10.09 -30.70 -10.19
N PRO A 229 -9.88 -31.82 -9.45
CA PRO A 229 -8.52 -32.16 -9.04
C PRO A 229 -7.67 -32.36 -10.29
N PRO A 230 -6.42 -31.82 -10.32
CA PRO A 230 -5.56 -31.96 -11.48
C PRO A 230 -5.36 -33.44 -11.78
N VAL A 231 -5.54 -33.81 -13.05
CA VAL A 231 -5.23 -35.15 -13.53
C VAL A 231 -3.76 -35.41 -13.21
N ARG A 232 -3.49 -36.39 -12.34
CA ARG A 232 -2.11 -36.81 -12.02
C ARG A 232 -1.46 -37.32 -13.29
N LEU A 233 -0.83 -36.43 -14.05
CA LEU A 233 0.13 -36.84 -15.04
C LEU A 233 1.28 -37.49 -14.27
N ARG A 234 1.47 -38.81 -14.48
CA ARG A 234 2.54 -39.60 -13.90
C ARG A 234 3.88 -39.11 -14.45
N ARG A 235 4.42 -38.03 -13.86
CA ARG A 235 5.80 -37.59 -14.02
C ARG A 235 6.36 -37.24 -12.66
N SER A 236 7.57 -37.73 -12.41
CA SER A 236 8.39 -37.54 -11.22
C SER A 236 8.13 -36.23 -10.48
N SER A 237 7.76 -36.38 -9.23
CA SER A 237 7.28 -35.40 -8.27
C SER A 237 7.96 -34.03 -8.25
N PRO A 238 7.16 -32.95 -8.18
CA PRO A 238 7.30 -32.01 -7.08
C PRO A 238 6.28 -32.34 -5.99
N SER A 239 6.66 -32.13 -4.75
CA SER A 239 5.83 -32.27 -3.57
C SER A 239 4.49 -31.54 -3.72
N PRO A 240 3.37 -32.07 -3.18
CA PRO A 240 2.10 -31.35 -3.17
C PRO A 240 2.31 -30.03 -2.42
N GLN A 241 2.06 -28.91 -3.11
CA GLN A 241 1.99 -27.61 -2.45
C GLN A 241 0.82 -27.67 -1.46
N THR A 242 1.15 -27.66 -0.20
CA THR A 242 0.18 -27.70 0.87
C THR A 242 -0.48 -26.31 0.92
N ILE A 243 -1.78 -26.23 0.59
CA ILE A 243 -2.56 -25.01 0.84
C ILE A 243 -2.47 -24.76 2.33
N SER A 244 -2.04 -23.56 2.70
CA SER A 244 -1.80 -23.22 4.08
C SER A 244 -3.06 -23.38 4.95
N PRO A 245 -2.88 -23.67 6.25
CA PRO A 245 -3.98 -23.80 7.20
C PRO A 245 -4.90 -22.57 7.29
N ARG A 246 -4.43 -21.37 6.94
CA ARG A 246 -5.25 -20.14 6.92
C ARG A 246 -6.27 -20.15 5.79
N CYS A 247 -5.88 -20.54 4.59
CA CYS A 247 -6.82 -20.69 3.47
C CYS A 247 -7.86 -21.80 3.76
N ALA A 248 -7.47 -22.86 4.44
CA ALA A 248 -8.39 -23.94 4.84
C ALA A 248 -9.38 -23.49 5.94
N ARG A 249 -8.96 -22.66 6.90
CA ARG A 249 -9.84 -22.14 7.97
C ARG A 249 -10.91 -21.17 7.45
N ALA A 250 -10.60 -20.34 6.47
CA ALA A 250 -11.57 -19.40 5.89
C ALA A 250 -12.79 -20.10 5.26
N VAL A 251 -12.63 -21.36 4.82
CA VAL A 251 -13.71 -22.16 4.24
C VAL A 251 -14.65 -22.74 5.30
N ILE A 252 -14.15 -22.97 6.53
CA ILE A 252 -14.91 -23.65 7.61
C ILE A 252 -15.73 -22.66 8.45
N THR A 253 -15.39 -21.37 8.46
CA THR A 253 -16.04 -20.36 9.31
C THR A 253 -17.09 -19.50 8.61
N SER A 254 -17.42 -19.76 7.32
CA SER A 254 -18.53 -19.08 6.65
C SER A 254 -19.86 -19.71 7.08
N PRO A 255 -20.74 -19.02 7.82
CA PRO A 255 -22.07 -19.53 8.14
C PRO A 255 -22.90 -19.65 6.86
N ARG A 256 -23.70 -20.69 6.80
CA ARG A 256 -24.71 -20.92 5.76
C ARG A 256 -25.83 -19.90 5.87
#